data_91ccfbc18e0fd9098c571a75b0e3af88
#
_entry.id   91ccfbc18e0fd9098c571a75b0e3af88
#
_cell.length_a   1.000
_cell.length_b   1.000
_cell.length_c   1.000
_cell.angle_alpha   90.00
_cell.angle_beta   90.00
_cell.angle_gamma   90.00
#
_symmetry.space_group_name_H-M   'P 1'
#
loop_
_entity.id
_entity.type
_entity.pdbx_description
1 polymer ?
#
loop_
_entity_poly.entity_id
_entity_poly.type
_entity_poly.pdbx_seq_one_letter_code
_entity_poly.pdbx_strand_id
1 'polypeptide(L)'
;MKRILISLCLACSACYITAQKPVTSLLNIPGTFKKDFIPVDREKIKANTPATLQMIVKLKKYERHEDPYQAVMLIDGVQNYVPLNRLENYFQTEFVDKNSFWILAQLRRIRDNKEGDDYSKLRWEQTKDAEKYLEELERANLFYNDAAIEDYLQCLLLSIVPDKLINRKELPKPIIRLLKSASPDMMLLGNDALLISTGMLAMLDSEDEMLALLTREVAHHIFNHSLITIKKNIIRANRAAFWGAIADGVVEATERTLYERYDYYEPGVLFATNDLIQSLVNQNIYNRMGLDYSKEQEMEADQLAIAFLERMGKSKDALASALHKMNDYYLREGDMDALHKYGPYGTLAKRLEKLDKPEPMPKDRNFLKKMMSIVSFEAAMQDYNKHYQNARFWAMKNIDNGLACPDDYLMVARSLMKQSNTPESNAESLLYLDKAELVSEVENLNITKMRILLKLRDNKQVEAVDLLLKYKSQLDFMYQQPHTAEDDEWIAAEYQWADKLLERIYIL
;
A
#
# COMPACT_ATOMS: atom_id res chain seq x y z
N MET A 1 22.90 -31.56 55.18
CA MET A 1 22.10 -30.35 55.18
C MET A 1 22.07 -29.57 53.84
N LYS A 2 23.22 -29.27 53.19
CA LYS A 2 23.21 -28.54 51.91
C LYS A 2 22.42 -29.24 50.77
N ARG A 3 22.40 -30.58 50.69
CA ARG A 3 21.68 -31.29 49.62
C ARG A 3 20.15 -31.26 49.86
N ILE A 4 19.68 -31.18 51.09
CA ILE A 4 18.25 -31.09 51.40
C ILE A 4 17.72 -29.69 51.11
N LEU A 5 18.52 -28.63 51.34
CA LEU A 5 18.14 -27.26 50.99
C LEU A 5 18.02 -27.08 49.44
N ILE A 6 18.92 -27.67 48.67
CA ILE A 6 18.86 -27.60 47.18
C ILE A 6 17.63 -28.34 46.63
N SER A 7 17.29 -29.50 47.21
CA SER A 7 16.05 -30.24 46.88
C SER A 7 14.78 -29.51 47.28
N LEU A 8 14.76 -28.78 48.40
CA LEU A 8 13.61 -27.96 48.77
C LEU A 8 13.45 -26.72 47.89
N CYS A 9 14.56 -26.06 47.50
CA CYS A 9 14.51 -24.96 46.55
C CYS A 9 14.04 -25.39 45.14
N LEU A 10 14.47 -26.59 44.69
CA LEU A 10 13.98 -27.18 43.42
C LEU A 10 12.50 -27.62 43.54
N ALA A 11 12.07 -28.13 44.68
CA ALA A 11 10.67 -28.48 44.91
C ALA A 11 9.78 -27.24 44.97
N CYS A 12 10.20 -26.15 45.61
CA CYS A 12 9.47 -24.88 45.62
C CYS A 12 9.40 -24.25 44.23
N SER A 13 10.49 -24.25 43.44
CA SER A 13 10.43 -23.77 42.07
C SER A 13 9.56 -24.65 41.15
N ALA A 14 9.58 -25.99 41.35
CA ALA A 14 8.69 -26.91 40.66
C ALA A 14 7.21 -26.70 41.02
N CYS A 15 6.89 -26.42 42.29
CA CYS A 15 5.52 -26.10 42.72
C CYS A 15 5.03 -24.76 42.12
N TYR A 16 5.90 -23.75 41.98
CA TYR A 16 5.55 -22.49 41.30
C TYR A 16 5.31 -22.69 39.79
N ILE A 17 6.11 -23.53 39.14
CA ILE A 17 5.94 -23.85 37.71
C ILE A 17 4.61 -24.59 37.45
N THR A 18 4.15 -25.45 38.34
CA THR A 18 2.86 -26.17 38.20
C THR A 18 1.63 -25.28 38.42
N ALA A 19 1.79 -24.12 39.08
CA ALA A 19 0.72 -23.15 39.34
C ALA A 19 0.54 -22.10 38.23
N GLN A 20 1.29 -22.17 37.16
CA GLN A 20 1.30 -21.17 36.06
C GLN A 20 1.03 -21.85 34.74
N LYS A 21 0.37 -21.12 33.81
CA LYS A 21 0.17 -21.52 32.42
C LYS A 21 0.97 -20.59 31.54
N PRO A 22 1.93 -21.08 30.73
CA PRO A 22 2.61 -20.24 29.75
C PRO A 22 1.59 -19.64 28.76
N VAL A 23 1.73 -18.33 28.51
CA VAL A 23 0.93 -17.60 27.53
C VAL A 23 1.72 -17.40 26.25
N THR A 24 3.05 -17.20 26.38
CA THR A 24 3.96 -17.06 25.24
C THR A 24 4.97 -18.21 25.20
N SER A 25 5.59 -18.42 24.04
CA SER A 25 6.85 -19.15 23.93
C SER A 25 7.99 -18.36 24.60
N LEU A 26 9.20 -18.89 24.56
CA LEU A 26 10.40 -18.19 25.05
C LEU A 26 10.68 -16.98 24.15
N LEU A 27 10.75 -15.79 24.75
CA LEU A 27 10.90 -14.49 24.04
C LEU A 27 12.36 -14.03 23.97
N ASN A 28 13.10 -14.11 25.09
CA ASN A 28 14.49 -13.70 25.24
C ASN A 28 14.75 -12.23 24.82
N ILE A 29 13.91 -11.31 25.27
CA ILE A 29 14.04 -9.87 24.97
C ILE A 29 14.85 -9.17 26.04
N PRO A 30 16.05 -8.66 25.73
CA PRO A 30 16.89 -7.93 26.67
C PRO A 30 16.33 -6.54 26.94
N GLY A 31 16.77 -5.98 28.06
CA GLY A 31 16.43 -4.62 28.44
C GLY A 31 16.96 -4.28 29.84
N THR A 32 16.52 -3.15 30.37
CA THR A 32 16.96 -2.63 31.66
C THR A 32 15.78 -2.13 32.48
N PHE A 33 15.89 -2.20 33.82
CA PHE A 33 14.90 -1.59 34.69
C PHE A 33 15.04 -0.06 34.69
N LYS A 34 13.97 0.66 34.42
CA LYS A 34 13.94 2.14 34.42
C LYS A 34 14.01 2.74 35.81
N LYS A 35 13.51 2.03 36.79
CA LYS A 35 13.45 2.44 38.20
C LYS A 35 13.44 1.22 39.11
N ASP A 36 13.70 1.47 40.37
CA ASP A 36 13.69 0.45 41.40
C ASP A 36 12.38 -0.33 41.43
N PHE A 37 12.45 -1.65 41.48
CA PHE A 37 11.32 -2.56 41.55
C PHE A 37 11.49 -3.52 42.75
N ILE A 38 10.45 -3.71 43.51
CA ILE A 38 10.43 -4.65 44.65
C ILE A 38 9.55 -5.83 44.26
N PRO A 39 10.12 -6.98 43.89
CA PRO A 39 9.36 -8.22 43.68
C PRO A 39 8.75 -8.71 44.98
N VAL A 40 7.70 -9.52 44.88
CA VAL A 40 7.15 -10.21 46.03
C VAL A 40 8.17 -11.25 46.54
N ASP A 41 8.50 -11.24 47.83
CA ASP A 41 9.41 -12.17 48.51
C ASP A 41 10.86 -12.21 47.98
N ARG A 42 11.36 -11.09 47.43
CA ARG A 42 12.75 -11.00 46.92
C ARG A 42 13.38 -9.64 47.19
N GLU A 43 14.70 -9.60 46.99
CA GLU A 43 15.45 -8.37 47.12
C GLU A 43 15.06 -7.33 46.06
N LYS A 44 15.22 -6.08 46.43
CA LYS A 44 14.93 -4.91 45.57
C LYS A 44 15.86 -4.91 44.35
N ILE A 45 15.26 -4.88 43.17
CA ILE A 45 15.94 -4.70 41.91
C ILE A 45 16.16 -3.19 41.69
N LYS A 46 17.38 -2.76 41.46
CA LYS A 46 17.72 -1.35 41.26
C LYS A 46 17.43 -0.91 39.81
N ALA A 47 17.24 0.39 39.66
CA ALA A 47 17.24 1.01 38.33
C ALA A 47 18.54 0.67 37.57
N ASN A 48 18.46 0.60 36.24
CA ASN A 48 19.54 0.23 35.32
C ASN A 48 20.06 -1.23 35.47
N THR A 49 19.37 -2.08 36.25
CA THR A 49 19.71 -3.51 36.28
C THR A 49 19.36 -4.16 34.96
N PRO A 50 20.31 -4.81 34.25
CA PRO A 50 20.02 -5.57 33.05
C PRO A 50 19.13 -6.78 33.36
N ALA A 51 18.20 -7.07 32.47
CA ALA A 51 17.34 -8.24 32.60
C ALA A 51 16.86 -8.71 31.22
N THR A 52 16.45 -9.97 31.15
CA THR A 52 15.88 -10.54 29.92
C THR A 52 14.43 -10.95 30.18
N LEU A 53 13.49 -10.41 29.40
CA LEU A 53 12.11 -10.88 29.40
C LEU A 53 12.06 -12.25 28.71
N GLN A 54 11.80 -13.30 29.49
CA GLN A 54 11.80 -14.68 28.99
C GLN A 54 10.46 -15.12 28.44
N MET A 55 9.39 -14.88 29.15
CA MET A 55 8.03 -15.28 28.74
C MET A 55 6.96 -14.55 29.55
N ILE A 56 5.72 -14.67 29.11
CA ILE A 56 4.54 -14.28 29.88
C ILE A 56 3.84 -15.55 30.36
N VAL A 57 3.45 -15.56 31.62
CA VAL A 57 2.69 -16.63 32.26
C VAL A 57 1.38 -16.12 32.83
N LYS A 58 0.37 -16.97 32.90
CA LYS A 58 -0.89 -16.70 33.59
C LYS A 58 -0.94 -17.51 34.90
N LEU A 59 -1.17 -16.82 36.00
CA LEU A 59 -1.37 -17.47 37.31
C LEU A 59 -2.70 -18.24 37.30
N LYS A 60 -2.69 -19.47 37.84
CA LYS A 60 -3.91 -20.29 37.98
C LYS A 60 -4.77 -19.81 39.15
N LYS A 61 -4.14 -19.26 40.21
CA LYS A 61 -4.78 -18.65 41.34
C LYS A 61 -4.18 -17.26 41.58
N TYR A 62 -5.01 -16.27 41.72
CA TYR A 62 -4.63 -14.87 41.96
C TYR A 62 -5.72 -14.18 42.79
N GLU A 63 -5.35 -13.18 43.52
CA GLU A 63 -6.29 -12.35 44.26
C GLU A 63 -6.98 -11.33 43.30
N ARG A 64 -8.18 -10.85 43.69
CA ARG A 64 -9.01 -9.99 42.81
C ARG A 64 -8.30 -8.71 42.34
N HIS A 65 -7.34 -8.21 43.10
CA HIS A 65 -6.57 -6.99 42.77
C HIS A 65 -5.21 -7.27 42.11
N GLU A 66 -4.81 -8.54 41.97
CA GLU A 66 -3.57 -8.94 41.30
C GLU A 66 -3.76 -9.06 39.80
N ASP A 67 -2.69 -8.70 39.07
CA ASP A 67 -2.66 -9.01 37.64
C ASP A 67 -2.41 -10.50 37.41
N PRO A 68 -3.34 -11.23 36.80
CA PRO A 68 -3.14 -12.65 36.55
C PRO A 68 -2.01 -12.93 35.56
N TYR A 69 -1.59 -11.95 34.77
CA TYR A 69 -0.50 -12.08 33.81
C TYR A 69 0.79 -11.55 34.41
N GLN A 70 1.85 -12.37 34.35
CA GLN A 70 3.17 -12.04 34.87
C GLN A 70 4.22 -12.17 33.79
N ALA A 71 5.09 -11.17 33.69
CA ALA A 71 6.30 -11.23 32.89
C ALA A 71 7.41 -11.94 33.68
N VAL A 72 7.96 -12.99 33.14
CA VAL A 72 9.10 -13.71 33.71
C VAL A 72 10.38 -13.05 33.25
N MET A 73 11.08 -12.42 34.17
CA MET A 73 12.32 -11.69 33.94
C MET A 73 13.52 -12.50 34.45
N LEU A 74 14.53 -12.73 33.64
CA LEU A 74 15.79 -13.33 34.05
C LEU A 74 16.78 -12.23 34.45
N ILE A 75 17.25 -12.26 35.69
CA ILE A 75 18.24 -11.33 36.22
C ILE A 75 19.30 -12.16 36.93
N ASP A 76 20.55 -12.05 36.48
CA ASP A 76 21.71 -12.81 37.02
C ASP A 76 21.42 -14.33 37.17
N GLY A 77 20.74 -14.90 36.17
CA GLY A 77 20.37 -16.31 36.16
C GLY A 77 19.15 -16.68 37.05
N VAL A 78 18.52 -15.70 37.72
CA VAL A 78 17.37 -15.91 38.60
C VAL A 78 16.08 -15.37 37.97
N GLN A 79 15.03 -16.17 37.97
CA GLN A 79 13.72 -15.75 37.46
C GLN A 79 13.01 -14.84 38.47
N ASN A 80 12.52 -13.72 38.00
CA ASN A 80 11.72 -12.76 38.75
C ASN A 80 10.39 -12.54 38.02
N TYR A 81 9.34 -12.17 38.75
CA TYR A 81 7.99 -11.97 38.21
C TYR A 81 7.59 -10.51 38.34
N VAL A 82 7.22 -9.90 37.22
CA VAL A 82 6.72 -8.53 37.16
C VAL A 82 5.28 -8.56 36.63
N PRO A 83 4.30 -7.99 37.35
CA PRO A 83 2.94 -7.88 36.85
C PRO A 83 2.93 -7.21 35.45
N LEU A 84 2.25 -7.83 34.50
CA LEU A 84 2.29 -7.38 33.08
C LEU A 84 1.80 -5.93 32.94
N ASN A 85 0.79 -5.51 33.71
CA ASN A 85 0.28 -4.14 33.72
C ASN A 85 1.28 -3.10 34.25
N ARG A 86 2.35 -3.54 34.90
CA ARG A 86 3.42 -2.66 35.40
C ARG A 86 4.70 -2.74 34.59
N LEU A 87 4.81 -3.74 33.68
CA LEU A 87 6.05 -4.01 32.94
C LEU A 87 6.59 -2.76 32.26
N GLU A 88 5.79 -2.04 31.51
CA GLU A 88 6.21 -0.81 30.81
C GLU A 88 6.67 0.31 31.75
N ASN A 89 6.16 0.38 32.95
CA ASN A 89 6.54 1.39 33.92
C ASN A 89 7.91 1.12 34.56
N TYR A 90 8.34 -0.13 34.58
CA TYR A 90 9.56 -0.57 35.27
C TYR A 90 10.65 -1.07 34.35
N PHE A 91 10.30 -1.55 33.16
CA PHE A 91 11.25 -2.18 32.25
C PHE A 91 11.27 -1.50 30.90
N GLN A 92 12.47 -1.19 30.42
CA GLN A 92 12.73 -0.69 29.08
C GLN A 92 13.39 -1.81 28.29
N THR A 93 12.69 -2.27 27.26
CA THR A 93 13.20 -3.27 26.34
C THR A 93 14.19 -2.64 25.37
N GLU A 94 15.24 -3.35 25.03
CA GLU A 94 16.07 -3.03 23.88
C GLU A 94 15.38 -3.52 22.61
N PHE A 95 15.49 -2.72 21.55
CA PHE A 95 15.05 -3.16 20.23
C PHE A 95 16.13 -4.08 19.66
N VAL A 96 15.81 -5.37 19.55
CA VAL A 96 16.74 -6.37 19.02
C VAL A 96 16.44 -6.65 17.55
N ASP A 97 15.14 -6.81 17.22
CA ASP A 97 14.65 -7.12 15.90
C ASP A 97 13.15 -6.80 15.76
N LYS A 98 12.61 -6.99 14.55
CA LYS A 98 11.18 -6.81 14.25
C LYS A 98 10.28 -7.72 15.12
N ASN A 99 10.73 -8.94 15.45
CA ASN A 99 9.94 -9.89 16.25
C ASN A 99 9.73 -9.38 17.67
N SER A 100 10.81 -8.90 18.31
CA SER A 100 10.73 -8.30 19.66
C SER A 100 9.80 -7.09 19.68
N PHE A 101 9.84 -6.23 18.65
CA PHE A 101 8.93 -5.09 18.56
C PHE A 101 7.46 -5.52 18.56
N TRP A 102 7.09 -6.42 17.63
CA TRP A 102 5.70 -6.83 17.49
C TRP A 102 5.18 -7.67 18.68
N ILE A 103 6.05 -8.51 19.26
CA ILE A 103 5.72 -9.24 20.47
C ILE A 103 5.41 -8.26 21.61
N LEU A 104 6.25 -7.25 21.83
CA LEU A 104 6.03 -6.24 22.87
C LEU A 104 4.76 -5.43 22.62
N ALA A 105 4.48 -5.07 21.38
CA ALA A 105 3.23 -4.40 21.01
C ALA A 105 2.01 -5.28 21.35
N GLN A 106 2.06 -6.59 21.08
CA GLN A 106 0.99 -7.53 21.43
C GLN A 106 0.82 -7.74 22.94
N LEU A 107 1.89 -7.62 23.73
CA LEU A 107 1.79 -7.79 25.19
C LEU A 107 0.81 -6.81 25.82
N ARG A 108 0.66 -5.62 25.27
CA ARG A 108 -0.31 -4.61 25.73
C ARG A 108 -1.75 -5.13 25.65
N ARG A 109 -2.05 -6.02 24.70
CA ARG A 109 -3.38 -6.58 24.43
C ARG A 109 -3.55 -8.04 24.80
N ILE A 110 -2.61 -8.63 25.52
CA ILE A 110 -2.67 -10.07 25.86
C ILE A 110 -3.95 -10.45 26.60
N ARG A 111 -4.55 -9.50 27.30
CA ARG A 111 -5.82 -9.67 28.05
C ARG A 111 -7.04 -9.64 27.13
N ASP A 112 -6.94 -8.87 26.03
CA ASP A 112 -8.04 -8.63 25.10
C ASP A 112 -8.04 -9.67 23.96
N ASN A 113 -6.94 -10.39 23.81
CA ASN A 113 -6.78 -11.45 22.81
C ASN A 113 -7.57 -12.71 23.21
N LYS A 114 -8.88 -12.60 23.16
CA LYS A 114 -9.79 -13.74 23.15
C LYS A 114 -9.79 -14.36 21.75
N GLU A 115 -8.69 -15.00 21.35
CA GLU A 115 -8.74 -15.93 20.23
C GLU A 115 -9.46 -17.21 20.70
N GLY A 116 -10.76 -17.20 20.52
CA GLY A 116 -11.62 -18.37 20.66
C GLY A 116 -12.14 -18.79 19.29
N ASP A 117 -12.90 -19.86 19.22
CA ASP A 117 -13.51 -20.45 18.02
C ASP A 117 -14.30 -19.44 17.16
N ASP A 118 -14.79 -18.36 17.77
CA ASP A 118 -15.55 -17.28 17.09
C ASP A 118 -14.74 -16.57 15.98
N TYR A 119 -13.44 -16.42 16.14
CA TYR A 119 -12.60 -15.77 15.10
C TYR A 119 -12.17 -16.72 13.99
N SER A 120 -12.05 -18.02 14.26
CA SER A 120 -11.66 -19.01 13.25
C SER A 120 -12.68 -19.06 12.10
N LYS A 121 -13.96 -19.06 12.43
CA LYS A 121 -15.03 -19.03 11.41
C LYS A 121 -15.05 -17.72 10.63
N LEU A 122 -14.93 -16.57 11.30
CA LEU A 122 -14.89 -15.26 10.65
C LEU A 122 -13.68 -15.14 9.74
N ARG A 123 -12.52 -15.62 10.16
CA ARG A 123 -11.29 -15.63 9.36
C ARG A 123 -11.47 -16.48 8.09
N TRP A 124 -12.05 -17.67 8.21
CA TRP A 124 -12.33 -18.53 7.06
C TRP A 124 -13.30 -17.86 6.06
N GLU A 125 -14.37 -17.21 6.56
CA GLU A 125 -15.31 -16.46 5.72
C GLU A 125 -14.61 -15.28 5.02
N GLN A 126 -13.77 -14.54 5.74
CA GLN A 126 -13.00 -13.42 5.21
C GLN A 126 -12.00 -13.88 4.14
N THR A 127 -11.30 -15.01 4.37
CA THR A 127 -10.39 -15.59 3.38
C THR A 127 -11.13 -15.91 2.07
N LYS A 128 -12.31 -16.52 2.16
CA LYS A 128 -13.13 -16.85 0.98
C LYS A 128 -13.64 -15.61 0.24
N ASP A 129 -13.98 -14.55 0.96
CA ASP A 129 -14.37 -13.30 0.33
C ASP A 129 -13.18 -12.63 -0.35
N ALA A 130 -11.99 -12.69 0.27
CA ALA A 130 -10.75 -12.18 -0.31
C ALA A 130 -10.35 -12.94 -1.58
N GLU A 131 -10.41 -14.28 -1.57
CA GLU A 131 -10.18 -15.11 -2.76
C GLU A 131 -11.08 -14.70 -3.92
N LYS A 132 -12.39 -14.59 -3.64
CA LYS A 132 -13.35 -14.19 -4.68
C LYS A 132 -13.10 -12.78 -5.19
N TYR A 133 -12.70 -11.85 -4.32
CA TYR A 133 -12.37 -10.50 -4.72
C TYR A 133 -11.16 -10.46 -5.66
N LEU A 134 -10.11 -11.24 -5.37
CA LEU A 134 -8.95 -11.36 -6.26
C LEU A 134 -9.34 -11.95 -7.64
N GLU A 135 -10.24 -12.92 -7.67
CA GLU A 135 -10.76 -13.48 -8.93
C GLU A 135 -11.49 -12.42 -9.77
N GLU A 136 -12.30 -11.54 -9.15
CA GLU A 136 -12.98 -10.45 -9.86
C GLU A 136 -11.99 -9.38 -10.37
N LEU A 137 -10.95 -9.04 -9.57
CA LEU A 137 -9.89 -8.13 -10.00
C LEU A 137 -9.08 -8.71 -11.19
N GLU A 138 -8.74 -10.00 -11.15
CA GLU A 138 -8.06 -10.70 -12.24
C GLU A 138 -8.91 -10.71 -13.52
N ARG A 139 -10.19 -11.07 -13.40
CA ARG A 139 -11.15 -11.09 -14.52
C ARG A 139 -11.29 -9.72 -15.16
N ALA A 140 -11.29 -8.66 -14.34
CA ALA A 140 -11.34 -7.28 -14.80
C ALA A 140 -9.99 -6.74 -15.31
N ASN A 141 -8.92 -7.55 -15.29
CA ASN A 141 -7.55 -7.16 -15.68
C ASN A 141 -7.05 -5.92 -14.92
N LEU A 142 -7.38 -5.81 -13.63
CA LEU A 142 -6.98 -4.68 -12.78
C LEU A 142 -5.62 -4.85 -12.10
N PHE A 143 -4.88 -5.92 -12.33
CA PHE A 143 -3.53 -6.04 -11.81
C PHE A 143 -2.51 -5.38 -12.73
N TYR A 144 -1.64 -4.56 -12.14
CA TYR A 144 -0.45 -4.03 -12.79
C TYR A 144 0.70 -5.01 -12.51
N ASN A 145 1.13 -5.73 -13.54
CA ASN A 145 2.11 -6.80 -13.39
C ASN A 145 3.53 -6.26 -13.63
N ASP A 146 4.28 -6.04 -12.57
CA ASP A 146 5.71 -5.69 -12.60
C ASP A 146 6.43 -6.47 -11.50
N ALA A 147 7.02 -7.59 -11.88
CA ALA A 147 7.70 -8.50 -10.96
C ALA A 147 8.86 -7.81 -10.19
N ALA A 148 9.57 -6.86 -10.81
CA ALA A 148 10.69 -6.19 -10.17
C ALA A 148 10.23 -5.25 -9.04
N ILE A 149 9.12 -4.55 -9.27
CA ILE A 149 8.51 -3.67 -8.26
C ILE A 149 7.85 -4.53 -7.17
N GLU A 150 7.09 -5.57 -7.53
CA GLU A 150 6.48 -6.49 -6.56
C GLU A 150 7.54 -7.13 -5.65
N ASP A 151 8.63 -7.64 -6.20
CA ASP A 151 9.74 -8.24 -5.43
C ASP A 151 10.42 -7.21 -4.52
N TYR A 152 10.64 -5.99 -4.99
CA TYR A 152 11.20 -4.92 -4.18
C TYR A 152 10.30 -4.60 -2.97
N LEU A 153 9.02 -4.40 -3.20
CA LEU A 153 8.04 -4.12 -2.15
C LEU A 153 7.88 -5.32 -1.21
N GLN A 154 7.94 -6.55 -1.75
CA GLN A 154 7.91 -7.77 -0.96
C GLN A 154 9.11 -7.85 -0.01
N CYS A 155 10.31 -7.45 -0.44
CA CYS A 155 11.49 -7.37 0.42
C CYS A 155 11.28 -6.35 1.55
N LEU A 156 10.71 -5.17 1.26
CA LEU A 156 10.37 -4.17 2.29
C LEU A 156 9.36 -4.74 3.29
N LEU A 157 8.30 -5.35 2.82
CA LEU A 157 7.28 -5.96 3.67
C LEU A 157 7.86 -7.04 4.58
N LEU A 158 8.73 -7.90 4.05
CA LEU A 158 9.38 -8.96 4.83
C LEU A 158 10.34 -8.41 5.90
N SER A 159 10.84 -7.19 5.75
CA SER A 159 11.64 -6.52 6.79
C SER A 159 10.80 -6.10 8.01
N ILE A 160 9.48 -5.99 7.84
CA ILE A 160 8.53 -5.52 8.85
C ILE A 160 7.77 -6.68 9.50
N VAL A 161 7.26 -7.62 8.68
CA VAL A 161 6.42 -8.72 9.14
C VAL A 161 7.19 -9.64 10.10
N PRO A 162 6.69 -9.89 11.33
CA PRO A 162 7.35 -10.79 12.25
C PRO A 162 7.25 -12.24 11.79
N ASP A 163 8.26 -13.04 12.14
CA ASP A 163 8.27 -14.47 11.84
C ASP A 163 7.34 -15.26 12.78
N LYS A 164 7.08 -14.71 13.97
CA LYS A 164 6.26 -15.35 15.02
C LYS A 164 5.42 -14.31 15.76
N LEU A 165 4.23 -14.73 16.14
CA LEU A 165 3.33 -13.98 17.03
C LEU A 165 3.05 -14.77 18.30
N ILE A 166 2.61 -14.05 19.36
CA ILE A 166 2.31 -14.66 20.67
C ILE A 166 1.26 -15.76 20.55
N ASN A 167 0.20 -15.52 19.77
CA ASN A 167 -0.98 -16.39 19.68
C ASN A 167 -1.05 -17.19 18.38
N ARG A 168 -0.07 -17.06 17.48
CA ARG A 168 -0.01 -17.79 16.23
C ARG A 168 1.35 -18.43 16.06
N LYS A 169 1.36 -19.74 15.77
CA LYS A 169 2.62 -20.45 15.53
C LYS A 169 3.29 -19.99 14.24
N GLU A 170 2.49 -19.59 13.26
CA GLU A 170 2.94 -19.08 11.97
C GLU A 170 2.04 -17.91 11.58
N LEU A 171 2.63 -16.82 11.15
CA LEU A 171 1.94 -15.74 10.46
C LEU A 171 2.17 -15.98 8.98
N PRO A 172 1.12 -16.20 8.17
CA PRO A 172 1.28 -16.20 6.74
C PRO A 172 1.95 -14.89 6.31
N LYS A 173 2.93 -14.99 5.41
CA LYS A 173 3.62 -13.80 4.89
C LYS A 173 2.74 -13.21 3.80
N PRO A 174 2.30 -11.97 3.92
CA PRO A 174 1.48 -11.36 2.90
C PRO A 174 2.20 -11.33 1.55
N ILE A 175 1.43 -11.51 0.47
CA ILE A 175 1.93 -11.44 -0.91
C ILE A 175 1.42 -10.13 -1.51
N ILE A 176 2.35 -9.35 -2.06
CA ILE A 176 2.03 -8.07 -2.69
C ILE A 176 1.50 -8.29 -4.10
N ARG A 177 0.44 -7.56 -4.45
CA ARG A 177 -0.08 -7.41 -5.81
C ARG A 177 -0.37 -5.94 -6.07
N LEU A 178 -0.05 -5.46 -7.25
CA LEU A 178 -0.26 -4.08 -7.64
C LEU A 178 -1.62 -3.92 -8.33
N LEU A 179 -2.39 -2.92 -7.93
CA LEU A 179 -3.73 -2.65 -8.43
C LEU A 179 -3.71 -1.39 -9.30
N LYS A 180 -4.24 -1.47 -10.54
CA LYS A 180 -4.46 -0.33 -11.43
C LYS A 180 -5.56 0.56 -10.87
N SER A 181 -5.20 1.49 -10.00
CA SER A 181 -6.11 2.47 -9.42
C SER A 181 -5.36 3.74 -9.08
N ALA A 182 -5.87 4.87 -9.53
CA ALA A 182 -5.30 6.18 -9.23
C ALA A 182 -5.53 6.60 -7.77
N SER A 183 -6.58 6.09 -7.12
CA SER A 183 -6.81 6.31 -5.69
C SER A 183 -5.66 5.72 -4.87
N PRO A 184 -5.15 6.46 -3.88
CA PRO A 184 -4.03 5.98 -3.06
C PRO A 184 -4.50 4.95 -2.02
N ASP A 185 -4.70 3.72 -2.47
CA ASP A 185 -5.23 2.61 -1.69
C ASP A 185 -4.17 1.57 -1.31
N MET A 186 -4.29 1.04 -0.10
CA MET A 186 -3.54 -0.12 0.37
C MET A 186 -4.46 -1.01 1.20
N MET A 187 -4.55 -2.30 0.86
CA MET A 187 -5.52 -3.22 1.44
C MET A 187 -4.88 -4.57 1.75
N LEU A 188 -4.75 -4.90 3.04
CA LEU A 188 -4.35 -6.25 3.44
C LEU A 188 -5.60 -7.12 3.64
N LEU A 189 -5.81 -8.05 2.73
CA LEU A 189 -6.99 -8.91 2.68
C LEU A 189 -6.89 -10.10 3.64
N GLY A 190 -8.01 -10.74 3.89
CA GLY A 190 -8.12 -11.87 4.84
C GLY A 190 -7.42 -13.16 4.40
N ASN A 191 -6.98 -13.25 3.15
CA ASN A 191 -6.15 -14.34 2.60
C ASN A 191 -4.66 -13.98 2.52
N ASP A 192 -4.24 -12.94 3.25
CA ASP A 192 -2.88 -12.42 3.30
C ASP A 192 -2.37 -11.83 1.96
N ALA A 193 -3.24 -11.48 1.01
CA ALA A 193 -2.87 -10.67 -0.14
C ALA A 193 -2.84 -9.18 0.25
N LEU A 194 -1.73 -8.50 -0.01
CA LEU A 194 -1.60 -7.06 0.17
C LEU A 194 -1.69 -6.38 -1.18
N LEU A 195 -2.81 -5.72 -1.42
CA LEU A 195 -3.04 -4.91 -2.62
C LEU A 195 -2.50 -3.49 -2.39
N ILE A 196 -1.72 -2.99 -3.35
CA ILE A 196 -1.19 -1.62 -3.34
C ILE A 196 -1.55 -0.99 -4.67
N SER A 197 -2.24 0.14 -4.64
CA SER A 197 -2.60 0.84 -5.87
C SER A 197 -1.39 1.51 -6.53
N THR A 198 -1.43 1.62 -7.85
CA THR A 198 -0.46 2.38 -8.64
C THR A 198 -0.45 3.86 -8.22
N GLY A 199 -1.63 4.43 -7.91
CA GLY A 199 -1.75 5.79 -7.39
C GLY A 199 -1.05 5.99 -6.04
N MET A 200 -1.12 4.99 -5.12
CA MET A 200 -0.37 5.03 -3.86
C MET A 200 1.15 5.09 -4.13
N LEU A 201 1.66 4.23 -4.98
CA LEU A 201 3.09 4.19 -5.31
C LEU A 201 3.56 5.44 -6.03
N ALA A 202 2.75 5.94 -6.97
CA ALA A 202 3.07 7.15 -7.73
C ALA A 202 3.17 8.40 -6.84
N MET A 203 2.39 8.49 -5.75
CA MET A 203 2.40 9.69 -4.92
C MET A 203 3.58 9.77 -3.94
N LEU A 204 4.17 8.64 -3.52
CA LEU A 204 5.26 8.61 -2.55
C LEU A 204 6.58 9.09 -3.16
N ASP A 205 7.47 9.63 -2.31
CA ASP A 205 8.77 10.15 -2.72
C ASP A 205 9.95 9.45 -2.02
N SER A 206 9.67 8.53 -1.08
CA SER A 206 10.72 7.85 -0.33
C SER A 206 10.33 6.44 0.12
N GLU A 207 11.35 5.60 0.32
CA GLU A 207 11.21 4.26 0.90
C GLU A 207 10.66 4.33 2.34
N ASP A 208 11.03 5.35 3.11
CA ASP A 208 10.57 5.51 4.48
C ASP A 208 9.04 5.75 4.54
N GLU A 209 8.47 6.53 3.59
CA GLU A 209 7.03 6.70 3.45
C GLU A 209 6.33 5.37 3.14
N MET A 210 6.90 4.58 2.24
CA MET A 210 6.39 3.25 1.89
C MET A 210 6.45 2.30 3.10
N LEU A 211 7.57 2.26 3.81
CA LEU A 211 7.73 1.48 5.04
C LEU A 211 6.71 1.87 6.11
N ALA A 212 6.42 3.17 6.25
CA ALA A 212 5.42 3.66 7.20
C ALA A 212 4.03 3.08 6.91
N LEU A 213 3.61 3.14 5.65
CA LEU A 213 2.30 2.62 5.22
C LEU A 213 2.23 1.08 5.34
N LEU A 214 3.28 0.37 4.91
CA LEU A 214 3.37 -1.09 5.08
C LEU A 214 3.30 -1.49 6.56
N THR A 215 3.97 -0.75 7.43
CA THR A 215 3.95 -1.03 8.88
C THR A 215 2.56 -0.86 9.49
N ARG A 216 1.78 0.12 9.02
CA ARG A 216 0.37 0.27 9.41
C ARG A 216 -0.46 -0.95 9.04
N GLU A 217 -0.35 -1.42 7.80
CA GLU A 217 -1.11 -2.59 7.35
C GLU A 217 -0.72 -3.86 8.14
N VAL A 218 0.57 -4.02 8.42
CA VAL A 218 1.06 -5.11 9.29
C VAL A 218 0.49 -4.96 10.70
N ALA A 219 0.40 -3.75 11.25
CA ALA A 219 -0.24 -3.51 12.56
C ALA A 219 -1.72 -3.90 12.54
N HIS A 220 -2.49 -3.47 11.52
CA HIS A 220 -3.89 -3.86 11.37
C HIS A 220 -4.07 -5.37 11.35
N HIS A 221 -3.19 -6.07 10.64
CA HIS A 221 -3.22 -7.53 10.53
C HIS A 221 -2.88 -8.22 11.87
N ILE A 222 -1.80 -7.81 12.54
CA ILE A 222 -1.36 -8.38 13.83
C ILE A 222 -2.43 -8.20 14.90
N PHE A 223 -3.10 -7.05 14.91
CA PHE A 223 -4.15 -6.74 15.89
C PHE A 223 -5.56 -7.20 15.49
N ASN A 224 -5.70 -7.90 14.36
CA ASN A 224 -6.96 -8.42 13.85
C ASN A 224 -8.05 -7.34 13.67
N HIS A 225 -7.65 -6.12 13.26
CA HIS A 225 -8.60 -4.99 13.16
C HIS A 225 -9.75 -5.29 12.21
N SER A 226 -9.47 -5.94 11.06
CA SER A 226 -10.51 -6.34 10.08
C SER A 226 -11.53 -7.31 10.68
N LEU A 227 -11.10 -8.34 11.42
CA LEU A 227 -11.99 -9.29 12.09
C LEU A 227 -12.84 -8.63 13.17
N ILE A 228 -12.26 -7.70 13.94
CA ILE A 228 -12.97 -6.93 14.95
C ILE A 228 -14.04 -6.06 14.30
N THR A 229 -13.73 -5.42 13.19
CA THR A 229 -14.65 -4.58 12.41
C THR A 229 -15.80 -5.41 11.84
N ILE A 230 -15.52 -6.54 11.18
CA ILE A 230 -16.56 -7.47 10.69
C ILE A 230 -17.47 -7.94 11.82
N LYS A 231 -16.89 -8.32 12.96
CA LYS A 231 -17.67 -8.78 14.11
C LYS A 231 -18.60 -7.69 14.66
N LYS A 232 -18.18 -6.43 14.68
CA LYS A 232 -19.01 -5.29 15.13
C LYS A 232 -20.11 -4.97 14.14
N ASN A 233 -19.80 -5.02 12.84
CA ASN A 233 -20.70 -4.54 11.81
C ASN A 233 -21.70 -5.59 11.33
N ILE A 234 -21.67 -6.85 11.82
CA ILE A 234 -22.44 -8.05 11.40
C ILE A 234 -23.44 -7.75 10.26
N ILE A 235 -22.98 -7.26 9.15
CA ILE A 235 -23.75 -7.13 7.93
C ILE A 235 -23.69 -8.52 7.27
N ARG A 236 -24.57 -9.40 7.73
CA ARG A 236 -24.88 -10.66 7.04
C ARG A 236 -25.79 -10.34 5.85
N ALA A 237 -25.41 -9.39 5.01
CA ALA A 237 -26.01 -9.23 3.71
C ALA A 237 -25.87 -10.56 2.95
N ASN A 238 -26.89 -10.90 2.18
CA ASN A 238 -26.86 -12.10 1.36
C ASN A 238 -25.59 -12.10 0.48
N ARG A 239 -24.64 -12.97 0.86
CA ARG A 239 -23.30 -13.02 0.25
C ARG A 239 -23.36 -13.29 -1.25
N ALA A 240 -24.29 -14.14 -1.67
CA ALA A 240 -24.48 -14.47 -3.08
C ALA A 240 -24.99 -13.28 -3.88
N ALA A 241 -25.95 -12.52 -3.33
CA ALA A 241 -26.48 -11.32 -3.98
C ALA A 241 -25.42 -10.21 -4.07
N PHE A 242 -24.59 -10.03 -3.03
CA PHE A 242 -23.50 -9.06 -3.04
C PHE A 242 -22.51 -9.36 -4.18
N TRP A 243 -22.02 -10.60 -4.27
CA TRP A 243 -21.05 -10.97 -5.30
C TRP A 243 -21.67 -11.02 -6.70
N GLY A 244 -22.98 -11.34 -6.82
CA GLY A 244 -23.70 -11.22 -8.09
C GLY A 244 -23.73 -9.79 -8.60
N ALA A 245 -24.07 -8.82 -7.75
CA ALA A 245 -24.08 -7.41 -8.13
C ALA A 245 -22.69 -6.87 -8.53
N ILE A 246 -21.63 -7.33 -7.87
CA ILE A 246 -20.25 -6.97 -8.25
C ILE A 246 -19.91 -7.53 -9.64
N ALA A 247 -20.20 -8.81 -9.89
CA ALA A 247 -19.92 -9.45 -11.18
C ALA A 247 -20.69 -8.77 -12.33
N ASP A 248 -21.97 -8.43 -12.13
CA ASP A 248 -22.78 -7.72 -13.12
C ASP A 248 -22.20 -6.32 -13.42
N GLY A 249 -21.77 -5.59 -12.39
CA GLY A 249 -21.13 -4.28 -12.54
C GLY A 249 -19.81 -4.34 -13.30
N VAL A 250 -19.00 -5.38 -13.06
CA VAL A 250 -17.74 -5.61 -13.80
C VAL A 250 -18.00 -5.89 -15.27
N VAL A 251 -18.99 -6.74 -15.60
CA VAL A 251 -19.37 -7.04 -16.99
C VAL A 251 -19.79 -5.77 -17.71
N GLU A 252 -20.70 -4.97 -17.13
CA GLU A 252 -21.16 -3.71 -17.71
C GLU A 252 -20.02 -2.72 -17.96
N ALA A 253 -19.12 -2.55 -16.97
CA ALA A 253 -18.00 -1.63 -17.08
C ALA A 253 -16.96 -2.11 -18.11
N THR A 254 -16.72 -3.41 -18.21
CA THR A 254 -15.80 -4.01 -19.19
C THR A 254 -16.33 -3.87 -20.61
N GLU A 255 -17.65 -4.10 -20.83
CA GLU A 255 -18.27 -3.90 -22.14
C GLU A 255 -18.13 -2.45 -22.63
N ARG A 256 -18.31 -1.46 -21.75
CA ARG A 256 -18.10 -0.04 -22.09
C ARG A 256 -16.66 0.23 -22.52
N THR A 257 -15.68 -0.35 -21.81
CA THR A 257 -14.26 -0.16 -22.11
C THR A 257 -13.88 -0.67 -23.48
N LEU A 258 -14.47 -1.77 -23.95
CA LEU A 258 -14.23 -2.33 -25.27
C LEU A 258 -14.66 -1.41 -26.42
N TYR A 259 -15.63 -0.50 -26.20
CA TYR A 259 -16.08 0.47 -27.20
C TYR A 259 -15.32 1.79 -27.19
N GLU A 260 -14.54 2.08 -26.13
CA GLU A 260 -13.71 3.29 -26.03
C GLU A 260 -12.26 2.99 -26.43
N ARG A 261 -11.93 3.27 -27.67
CA ARG A 261 -10.56 3.10 -28.16
C ARG A 261 -9.65 4.22 -27.65
N TYR A 262 -8.53 3.82 -27.04
CA TYR A 262 -7.47 4.73 -26.66
C TYR A 262 -6.61 5.06 -27.90
N ASP A 263 -6.41 6.34 -28.19
CA ASP A 263 -5.72 6.84 -29.38
C ASP A 263 -4.21 7.05 -29.16
N TYR A 264 -3.68 6.55 -28.04
CA TYR A 264 -2.26 6.53 -27.68
C TYR A 264 -1.78 5.09 -27.65
N TYR A 265 -0.70 4.79 -28.36
CA TYR A 265 -0.17 3.44 -28.42
C TYR A 265 0.81 3.19 -27.28
N GLU A 266 0.53 2.17 -26.47
CA GLU A 266 1.42 1.65 -25.44
C GLU A 266 1.36 0.11 -25.46
N PRO A 267 2.41 -0.57 -26.00
CA PRO A 267 2.38 -2.01 -26.22
C PRO A 267 2.22 -2.78 -24.92
N GLY A 268 1.28 -3.73 -24.90
CA GLY A 268 1.06 -4.64 -23.78
C GLY A 268 0.43 -4.01 -22.53
N VAL A 269 0.03 -2.72 -22.58
CA VAL A 269 -0.63 -2.04 -21.46
C VAL A 269 -2.12 -1.95 -21.73
N LEU A 270 -2.90 -2.54 -20.81
CA LEU A 270 -4.35 -2.40 -20.79
C LEU A 270 -4.75 -1.41 -19.70
N PHE A 271 -5.38 -0.33 -20.10
CA PHE A 271 -5.90 0.69 -19.20
C PHE A 271 -7.26 0.28 -18.65
N ALA A 272 -7.62 0.81 -17.48
CA ALA A 272 -8.90 0.60 -16.85
C ALA A 272 -9.68 1.90 -16.77
N THR A 273 -10.99 1.86 -17.09
CA THR A 273 -11.86 3.02 -16.88
C THR A 273 -12.11 3.25 -15.40
N ASN A 274 -12.36 4.51 -15.03
CA ASN A 274 -12.73 4.85 -13.64
C ASN A 274 -13.99 4.10 -13.19
N ASP A 275 -14.96 3.89 -14.07
CA ASP A 275 -16.19 3.15 -13.76
C ASP A 275 -15.88 1.70 -13.37
N LEU A 276 -14.97 1.04 -14.09
CA LEU A 276 -14.53 -0.33 -13.78
C LEU A 276 -13.79 -0.37 -12.44
N ILE A 277 -12.88 0.55 -12.20
CA ILE A 277 -12.16 0.65 -10.94
C ILE A 277 -13.14 0.87 -9.79
N GLN A 278 -14.06 1.82 -9.90
CA GLN A 278 -15.05 2.14 -8.87
C GLN A 278 -16.02 0.99 -8.61
N SER A 279 -16.31 0.13 -9.59
CA SER A 279 -17.15 -1.05 -9.38
C SER A 279 -16.52 -2.05 -8.40
N LEU A 280 -15.20 -2.14 -8.37
CA LEU A 280 -14.44 -3.09 -7.57
C LEU A 280 -13.70 -2.45 -6.38
N VAL A 281 -13.39 -1.15 -6.43
CA VAL A 281 -12.73 -0.44 -5.32
C VAL A 281 -13.70 0.59 -4.77
N ASN A 282 -14.57 0.18 -3.86
CA ASN A 282 -15.62 1.04 -3.29
C ASN A 282 -15.91 0.71 -1.83
N GLN A 283 -16.71 1.55 -1.17
CA GLN A 283 -17.06 1.41 0.25
C GLN A 283 -17.68 0.06 0.61
N ASN A 284 -18.48 -0.53 -0.29
CA ASN A 284 -19.09 -1.82 -0.02
C ASN A 284 -18.05 -2.94 0.07
N ILE A 285 -16.98 -2.87 -0.74
CA ILE A 285 -15.83 -3.78 -0.67
C ILE A 285 -15.08 -3.58 0.65
N TYR A 286 -14.77 -2.33 1.03
CA TYR A 286 -14.12 -2.04 2.31
C TYR A 286 -14.91 -2.59 3.50
N ASN A 287 -16.23 -2.36 3.52
CA ASN A 287 -17.11 -2.88 4.56
C ASN A 287 -17.12 -4.42 4.56
N ARG A 288 -17.18 -5.04 3.40
CA ARG A 288 -17.21 -6.50 3.25
C ARG A 288 -15.92 -7.15 3.71
N MET A 289 -14.78 -6.55 3.40
CA MET A 289 -13.45 -7.02 3.81
C MET A 289 -13.11 -6.65 5.25
N GLY A 290 -13.91 -5.81 5.91
CA GLY A 290 -13.65 -5.32 7.26
C GLY A 290 -12.53 -4.30 7.33
N LEU A 291 -12.28 -3.57 6.25
CA LEU A 291 -11.21 -2.57 6.10
C LEU A 291 -11.66 -1.16 6.50
N ASP A 292 -12.94 -0.97 6.85
CA ASP A 292 -13.46 0.28 7.39
C ASP A 292 -13.13 0.37 8.90
N TYR A 293 -11.91 0.72 9.20
CA TYR A 293 -11.37 0.75 10.54
C TYR A 293 -11.89 1.92 11.35
N SER A 294 -12.11 1.71 12.66
CA SER A 294 -12.44 2.82 13.56
C SER A 294 -11.25 3.77 13.73
N LYS A 295 -11.56 5.02 14.12
CA LYS A 295 -10.54 6.03 14.40
C LYS A 295 -9.47 5.52 15.39
N GLU A 296 -9.89 4.79 16.40
CA GLU A 296 -8.99 4.24 17.43
C GLU A 296 -8.05 3.18 16.83
N GLN A 297 -8.56 2.32 15.94
CA GLN A 297 -7.75 1.32 15.24
C GLN A 297 -6.74 1.97 14.28
N GLU A 298 -7.16 3.00 13.56
CA GLU A 298 -6.29 3.79 12.68
C GLU A 298 -5.17 4.47 13.48
N MET A 299 -5.54 5.17 14.58
CA MET A 299 -4.56 5.85 15.43
C MET A 299 -3.58 4.89 16.09
N GLU A 300 -4.02 3.69 16.48
CA GLU A 300 -3.14 2.68 17.02
C GLU A 300 -2.14 2.17 15.97
N ALA A 301 -2.60 1.91 14.76
CA ALA A 301 -1.73 1.50 13.66
C ALA A 301 -0.72 2.60 13.30
N ASP A 302 -1.13 3.87 13.31
CA ASP A 302 -0.25 5.03 13.09
C ASP A 302 0.84 5.13 14.16
N GLN A 303 0.47 5.03 15.43
CA GLN A 303 1.44 5.09 16.54
C GLN A 303 2.46 3.94 16.49
N LEU A 304 2.01 2.75 16.11
CA LEU A 304 2.89 1.60 15.94
C LEU A 304 3.83 1.76 14.75
N ALA A 305 3.35 2.32 13.65
CA ALA A 305 4.18 2.59 12.48
C ALA A 305 5.28 3.61 12.82
N ILE A 306 4.95 4.72 13.46
CA ILE A 306 5.92 5.73 13.89
C ILE A 306 6.96 5.11 14.83
N ALA A 307 6.50 4.39 15.87
CA ALA A 307 7.39 3.75 16.84
C ALA A 307 8.31 2.69 16.21
N PHE A 308 7.83 1.97 15.20
CA PHE A 308 8.63 0.99 14.47
C PHE A 308 9.71 1.68 13.63
N LEU A 309 9.34 2.71 12.88
CA LEU A 309 10.28 3.49 12.06
C LEU A 309 11.39 4.10 12.90
N GLU A 310 11.06 4.76 14.02
CA GLU A 310 12.05 5.33 14.93
C GLU A 310 13.06 4.27 15.42
N ARG A 311 12.59 3.07 15.75
CA ARG A 311 13.45 1.97 16.18
C ARG A 311 14.31 1.40 15.07
N MET A 312 13.85 1.49 13.83
CA MET A 312 14.63 1.13 12.64
C MET A 312 15.61 2.25 12.21
N GLY A 313 15.66 3.37 12.93
CA GLY A 313 16.50 4.52 12.57
C GLY A 313 15.99 5.27 11.33
N LYS A 314 14.70 5.11 11.00
CA LYS A 314 14.01 5.78 9.88
C LYS A 314 13.31 7.04 10.36
N SER A 315 12.84 7.86 9.42
CA SER A 315 12.16 9.11 9.78
C SER A 315 10.78 8.85 10.41
N LYS A 316 10.55 9.43 11.59
CA LYS A 316 9.23 9.43 12.25
C LYS A 316 8.19 10.23 11.47
N ASP A 317 8.62 11.20 10.65
CA ASP A 317 7.76 12.09 9.88
C ASP A 317 7.26 11.44 8.59
N ALA A 318 7.80 10.27 8.21
CA ALA A 318 7.47 9.59 6.97
C ALA A 318 5.97 9.25 6.87
N LEU A 319 5.35 8.81 7.97
CA LEU A 319 3.91 8.53 7.97
C LEU A 319 3.09 9.81 7.76
N ALA A 320 3.41 10.88 8.49
CA ALA A 320 2.69 12.15 8.36
C ALA A 320 2.85 12.70 6.93
N SER A 321 4.04 12.60 6.33
CA SER A 321 4.29 12.99 4.95
C SER A 321 3.42 12.21 3.97
N ALA A 322 3.37 10.88 4.07
CA ALA A 322 2.54 10.03 3.23
C ALA A 322 1.05 10.39 3.35
N LEU A 323 0.54 10.57 4.57
CA LEU A 323 -0.85 10.93 4.82
C LEU A 323 -1.21 12.33 4.30
N HIS A 324 -0.30 13.30 4.37
CA HIS A 324 -0.51 14.62 3.76
C HIS A 324 -0.61 14.51 2.24
N LYS A 325 0.24 13.71 1.58
CA LYS A 325 0.15 13.47 0.13
C LYS A 325 -1.17 12.81 -0.27
N MET A 326 -1.68 11.87 0.53
CA MET A 326 -3.01 11.29 0.33
C MET A 326 -4.10 12.37 0.43
N ASN A 327 -4.03 13.22 1.44
CA ASN A 327 -4.97 14.34 1.60
C ASN A 327 -4.91 15.30 0.42
N ASP A 328 -3.73 15.66 -0.05
CA ASP A 328 -3.53 16.54 -1.20
C ASP A 328 -4.07 15.92 -2.50
N TYR A 329 -3.97 14.60 -2.64
CA TYR A 329 -4.60 13.87 -3.75
C TYR A 329 -6.11 14.08 -3.75
N TYR A 330 -6.80 13.80 -2.63
CA TYR A 330 -8.26 13.94 -2.55
C TYR A 330 -8.74 15.38 -2.72
N LEU A 331 -7.98 16.35 -2.19
CA LEU A 331 -8.28 17.78 -2.39
C LEU A 331 -8.18 18.17 -3.87
N ARG A 332 -7.20 17.64 -4.60
CA ARG A 332 -7.02 17.91 -6.02
C ARG A 332 -8.11 17.26 -6.88
N GLU A 333 -8.50 16.04 -6.55
CA GLU A 333 -9.61 15.35 -7.23
C GLU A 333 -10.98 15.97 -6.94
N GLY A 334 -11.07 16.87 -5.97
CA GLY A 334 -12.33 17.46 -5.53
C GLY A 334 -13.22 16.50 -4.75
N ASP A 335 -12.70 15.33 -4.36
CA ASP A 335 -13.42 14.30 -3.60
C ASP A 335 -13.39 14.58 -2.09
N MET A 336 -14.03 15.68 -1.70
CA MET A 336 -14.17 16.04 -0.28
C MET A 336 -15.01 15.02 0.51
N ASP A 337 -15.87 14.25 -0.17
CA ASP A 337 -16.67 13.21 0.45
C ASP A 337 -15.82 12.00 0.84
N ALA A 338 -14.80 11.65 0.05
CA ALA A 338 -13.84 10.59 0.39
C ALA A 338 -13.06 10.93 1.66
N LEU A 339 -12.70 12.20 1.88
CA LEU A 339 -12.01 12.65 3.10
C LEU A 339 -12.87 12.52 4.36
N HIS A 340 -14.19 12.57 4.23
CA HIS A 340 -15.10 12.66 5.36
C HIS A 340 -16.02 11.46 5.57
N LYS A 341 -16.25 10.62 4.55
CA LYS A 341 -17.29 9.60 4.57
C LYS A 341 -16.82 8.15 4.40
N TYR A 342 -15.66 7.88 3.81
CA TYR A 342 -15.36 6.55 3.32
C TYR A 342 -14.08 5.92 3.88
N GLY A 343 -14.21 4.67 4.40
CA GLY A 343 -13.14 3.75 4.70
C GLY A 343 -11.95 4.33 5.48
N PRO A 344 -10.73 3.92 5.19
CA PRO A 344 -9.53 4.43 5.87
C PRO A 344 -9.36 5.95 5.74
N TYR A 345 -10.04 6.58 4.80
CA TYR A 345 -9.96 8.02 4.53
C TYR A 345 -10.96 8.85 5.36
N GLY A 346 -12.08 8.29 5.81
CA GLY A 346 -13.05 8.98 6.67
C GLY A 346 -12.47 9.49 7.99
N THR A 347 -11.30 8.98 8.36
CA THR A 347 -10.56 9.42 9.55
C THR A 347 -9.34 10.27 9.22
N LEU A 348 -8.97 10.45 7.95
CA LEU A 348 -7.70 11.04 7.51
C LEU A 348 -7.48 12.44 8.08
N ALA A 349 -8.45 13.35 7.94
CA ALA A 349 -8.36 14.70 8.49
C ALA A 349 -8.12 14.70 10.01
N LYS A 350 -8.84 13.82 10.74
CA LYS A 350 -8.71 13.68 12.20
C LYS A 350 -7.38 13.04 12.62
N ARG A 351 -6.80 12.20 11.77
CA ARG A 351 -5.47 11.61 11.98
C ARG A 351 -4.40 12.67 11.80
N LEU A 352 -4.49 13.47 10.73
CA LEU A 352 -3.58 14.59 10.46
C LEU A 352 -3.59 15.65 11.57
N GLU A 353 -4.75 15.91 12.20
CA GLU A 353 -4.83 16.79 13.39
C GLU A 353 -4.04 16.27 14.60
N LYS A 354 -3.75 14.96 14.67
CA LYS A 354 -3.04 14.30 15.77
C LYS A 354 -1.55 14.08 15.51
N LEU A 355 -1.16 14.16 14.26
CA LEU A 355 0.23 14.08 13.84
C LEU A 355 0.82 15.47 13.78
N ASP A 356 2.05 15.61 14.21
CA ASP A 356 2.80 16.86 14.01
C ASP A 356 2.94 17.11 12.51
N LYS A 357 2.97 18.39 12.13
CA LYS A 357 3.24 18.74 10.74
C LYS A 357 4.64 18.20 10.38
N PRO A 358 4.74 17.35 9.33
CA PRO A 358 6.00 16.72 9.02
C PRO A 358 7.05 17.75 8.58
N GLU A 359 8.28 17.53 8.98
CA GLU A 359 9.40 18.18 8.31
C GLU A 359 9.46 17.71 6.84
N PRO A 360 9.93 18.57 5.92
CA PRO A 360 10.05 18.18 4.53
C PRO A 360 10.91 16.93 4.38
N MET A 361 10.30 15.86 3.89
CA MET A 361 11.01 14.60 3.67
C MET A 361 11.99 14.74 2.49
N PRO A 362 13.23 14.26 2.63
CA PRO A 362 14.13 14.21 1.50
C PRO A 362 13.60 13.21 0.45
N LYS A 363 13.69 13.60 -0.82
CA LYS A 363 13.36 12.70 -1.92
C LYS A 363 14.40 11.58 -2.02
N ASP A 364 13.94 10.34 -1.99
CA ASP A 364 14.80 9.18 -2.22
C ASP A 364 14.89 8.89 -3.71
N ARG A 365 16.03 9.28 -4.33
CA ARG A 365 16.23 9.09 -5.77
C ARG A 365 16.17 7.61 -6.19
N ASN A 366 16.60 6.68 -5.34
CA ASN A 366 16.55 5.25 -5.66
C ASN A 366 15.12 4.72 -5.67
N PHE A 367 14.32 5.13 -4.69
CA PHE A 367 12.90 4.82 -4.65
C PHE A 367 12.17 5.41 -5.86
N LEU A 368 12.36 6.70 -6.13
CA LEU A 368 11.75 7.39 -7.28
C LEU A 368 12.11 6.72 -8.61
N LYS A 369 13.38 6.31 -8.78
CA LYS A 369 13.82 5.59 -9.99
C LYS A 369 13.10 4.23 -10.15
N LYS A 370 12.81 3.54 -9.06
CA LYS A 370 12.05 2.28 -9.10
C LYS A 370 10.58 2.50 -9.44
N MET A 371 10.01 3.63 -9.03
CA MET A 371 8.59 3.96 -9.22
C MET A 371 8.32 4.75 -10.50
N MET A 372 9.33 5.14 -11.28
CA MET A 372 9.17 6.01 -12.45
C MET A 372 8.19 5.44 -13.49
N SER A 373 8.23 4.14 -13.76
CA SER A 373 7.30 3.48 -14.69
C SER A 373 5.85 3.54 -14.21
N ILE A 374 5.63 3.39 -12.92
CA ILE A 374 4.29 3.54 -12.32
C ILE A 374 3.79 4.98 -12.43
N VAL A 375 4.67 5.97 -12.23
CA VAL A 375 4.29 7.38 -12.38
C VAL A 375 3.90 7.69 -13.84
N SER A 376 4.65 7.19 -14.82
CA SER A 376 4.30 7.31 -16.24
C SER A 376 3.01 6.57 -16.59
N PHE A 377 2.80 5.36 -16.02
CA PHE A 377 1.56 4.62 -16.17
C PHE A 377 0.35 5.40 -15.61
N GLU A 378 0.49 6.01 -14.42
CA GLU A 378 -0.57 6.85 -13.86
C GLU A 378 -0.88 8.06 -14.74
N ALA A 379 0.13 8.70 -15.33
CA ALA A 379 -0.07 9.78 -16.28
C ALA A 379 -0.90 9.33 -17.49
N ALA A 380 -0.54 8.18 -18.08
CA ALA A 380 -1.26 7.61 -19.22
C ALA A 380 -2.69 7.16 -18.86
N MET A 381 -2.88 6.55 -17.68
CA MET A 381 -4.21 6.14 -17.21
C MET A 381 -5.13 7.34 -16.95
N GLN A 382 -4.59 8.44 -16.42
CA GLN A 382 -5.36 9.68 -16.25
C GLN A 382 -5.74 10.30 -17.60
N ASP A 383 -4.84 10.27 -18.61
CA ASP A 383 -5.15 10.73 -19.97
C ASP A 383 -6.23 9.85 -20.62
N TYR A 384 -6.14 8.53 -20.48
CA TYR A 384 -7.16 7.58 -20.94
C TYR A 384 -8.54 7.91 -20.37
N ASN A 385 -8.62 8.22 -19.07
CA ASN A 385 -9.84 8.64 -18.39
C ASN A 385 -10.20 10.14 -18.63
N LYS A 386 -9.50 10.84 -19.53
CA LYS A 386 -9.73 12.24 -19.92
C LYS A 386 -9.47 13.25 -18.79
N HIS A 387 -8.73 12.87 -17.74
CA HIS A 387 -8.32 13.73 -16.63
C HIS A 387 -6.97 14.40 -16.94
N TYR A 388 -6.95 15.22 -17.99
CA TYR A 388 -5.71 15.76 -18.58
C TYR A 388 -4.83 16.56 -17.61
N GLN A 389 -5.42 17.25 -16.63
CA GLN A 389 -4.64 17.99 -15.62
C GLN A 389 -3.87 17.03 -14.72
N ASN A 390 -4.47 15.91 -14.33
CA ASN A 390 -3.83 14.90 -13.52
C ASN A 390 -2.77 14.13 -14.31
N ALA A 391 -3.04 13.82 -15.58
CA ALA A 391 -2.04 13.24 -16.48
C ALA A 391 -0.77 14.12 -16.54
N ARG A 392 -0.95 15.43 -16.75
CA ARG A 392 0.15 16.40 -16.72
C ARG A 392 0.87 16.43 -15.36
N PHE A 393 0.14 16.40 -14.27
CA PHE A 393 0.71 16.42 -12.93
C PHE A 393 1.65 15.22 -12.69
N TRP A 394 1.23 14.01 -13.04
CA TRP A 394 2.06 12.82 -12.88
C TRP A 394 3.27 12.82 -13.82
N ALA A 395 3.09 13.14 -15.10
CA ALA A 395 4.19 13.25 -16.04
C ALA A 395 5.24 14.28 -15.59
N MET A 396 4.81 15.45 -15.07
CA MET A 396 5.70 16.47 -14.52
C MET A 396 6.47 15.97 -13.30
N LYS A 397 5.92 15.07 -12.49
CA LYS A 397 6.65 14.48 -11.35
C LYS A 397 7.94 13.79 -11.80
N ASN A 398 7.91 12.99 -12.86
CA ASN A 398 9.10 12.35 -13.41
C ASN A 398 10.07 13.38 -14.03
N ILE A 399 9.55 14.37 -14.74
CA ILE A 399 10.33 15.45 -15.35
C ILE A 399 11.08 16.25 -14.28
N ASP A 400 10.39 16.69 -13.22
CA ASP A 400 10.95 17.50 -12.14
C ASP A 400 11.99 16.75 -11.32
N ASN A 401 11.89 15.41 -11.25
CA ASN A 401 12.87 14.56 -10.58
C ASN A 401 14.03 14.13 -11.50
N GLY A 402 14.04 14.54 -12.77
CA GLY A 402 15.06 14.17 -13.74
C GLY A 402 15.06 12.67 -14.06
N LEU A 403 13.87 12.05 -14.10
CA LEU A 403 13.63 10.62 -14.36
C LEU A 403 12.72 10.41 -15.57
N ALA A 404 12.39 11.46 -16.30
CA ALA A 404 11.45 11.42 -17.41
C ALA A 404 11.90 10.50 -18.54
N CYS A 405 10.97 9.69 -19.03
CA CYS A 405 11.06 8.99 -20.30
C CYS A 405 10.39 9.82 -21.42
N PRO A 406 10.50 9.42 -22.71
CA PRO A 406 9.82 10.11 -23.81
C PRO A 406 8.32 10.29 -23.58
N ASP A 407 7.65 9.29 -23.01
CA ASP A 407 6.21 9.28 -22.80
C ASP A 407 5.75 10.32 -21.76
N ASP A 408 6.58 10.63 -20.75
CA ASP A 408 6.27 11.71 -19.81
C ASP A 408 6.17 13.07 -20.51
N TYR A 409 7.12 13.37 -21.42
CA TYR A 409 7.07 14.60 -22.20
C TYR A 409 5.88 14.61 -23.17
N LEU A 410 5.59 13.45 -23.78
CA LEU A 410 4.42 13.28 -24.65
C LEU A 410 3.12 13.52 -23.88
N MET A 411 2.98 12.99 -22.67
CA MET A 411 1.79 13.20 -21.85
C MET A 411 1.57 14.68 -21.51
N VAL A 412 2.65 15.43 -21.23
CA VAL A 412 2.52 16.88 -21.02
C VAL A 412 2.06 17.57 -22.29
N ALA A 413 2.68 17.29 -23.44
CA ALA A 413 2.29 17.88 -24.71
C ALA A 413 0.83 17.57 -25.07
N ARG A 414 0.45 16.29 -24.96
CA ARG A 414 -0.90 15.81 -25.23
C ARG A 414 -1.93 16.46 -24.31
N SER A 415 -1.65 16.53 -23.01
CA SER A 415 -2.51 17.17 -22.01
C SER A 415 -2.75 18.65 -22.35
N LEU A 416 -1.71 19.41 -22.69
CA LEU A 416 -1.81 20.80 -23.15
C LEU A 416 -2.71 20.92 -24.38
N MET A 417 -2.48 20.07 -25.38
CA MET A 417 -3.28 20.06 -26.60
C MET A 417 -4.76 19.71 -26.36
N LYS A 418 -5.06 18.83 -25.41
CA LYS A 418 -6.46 18.47 -25.08
C LYS A 418 -7.18 19.57 -24.29
N GLN A 419 -6.45 20.37 -23.53
CA GLN A 419 -7.04 21.43 -22.70
C GLN A 419 -7.21 22.77 -23.42
N SER A 420 -6.34 23.09 -24.38
CA SER A 420 -6.33 24.37 -25.07
C SER A 420 -5.89 24.27 -26.52
N ASN A 421 -6.37 25.21 -27.33
CA ASN A 421 -5.94 25.37 -28.74
C ASN A 421 -5.59 26.85 -29.00
N THR A 422 -4.62 27.36 -28.25
CA THR A 422 -4.07 28.69 -28.45
C THR A 422 -2.66 28.60 -29.01
N PRO A 423 -2.14 29.65 -29.70
CA PRO A 423 -0.76 29.66 -30.20
C PRO A 423 0.26 29.38 -29.10
N GLU A 424 0.03 29.90 -27.88
CA GLU A 424 0.91 29.71 -26.72
C GLU A 424 0.92 28.24 -26.28
N SER A 425 -0.27 27.61 -26.16
CA SER A 425 -0.40 26.19 -25.82
C SER A 425 0.21 25.28 -26.87
N ASN A 426 0.06 25.64 -28.17
CA ASN A 426 0.65 24.88 -29.26
C ASN A 426 2.19 25.00 -29.25
N ALA A 427 2.74 26.20 -28.98
CA ALA A 427 4.18 26.41 -28.86
C ALA A 427 4.77 25.66 -27.66
N GLU A 428 4.08 25.67 -26.51
CA GLU A 428 4.50 24.90 -25.33
C GLU A 428 4.46 23.39 -25.61
N SER A 429 3.40 22.90 -26.27
CA SER A 429 3.27 21.48 -26.66
C SER A 429 4.41 21.07 -27.59
N LEU A 430 4.78 21.91 -28.56
CA LEU A 430 5.90 21.65 -29.48
C LEU A 430 7.22 21.51 -28.70
N LEU A 431 7.46 22.38 -27.69
CA LEU A 431 8.66 22.30 -26.85
C LEU A 431 8.76 20.97 -26.11
N TYR A 432 7.64 20.43 -25.62
CA TYR A 432 7.62 19.13 -24.94
C TYR A 432 7.80 17.97 -25.96
N LEU A 433 7.25 18.09 -27.17
CA LEU A 433 7.51 17.08 -28.23
C LEU A 433 8.98 17.08 -28.67
N ASP A 434 9.63 18.24 -28.72
CA ASP A 434 11.07 18.32 -29.01
C ASP A 434 11.91 17.67 -27.90
N LYS A 435 11.53 17.86 -26.64
CA LYS A 435 12.18 17.18 -25.51
C LYS A 435 11.95 15.67 -25.56
N ALA A 436 10.73 15.22 -25.89
CA ALA A 436 10.42 13.79 -26.04
C ALA A 436 11.31 13.14 -27.11
N GLU A 437 11.46 13.80 -28.30
CA GLU A 437 12.29 13.31 -29.38
C GLU A 437 13.78 13.28 -28.98
N LEU A 438 14.26 14.29 -28.24
CA LEU A 438 15.65 14.37 -27.78
C LEU A 438 16.05 13.20 -26.85
N VAL A 439 15.13 12.72 -26.00
CA VAL A 439 15.39 11.61 -25.08
C VAL A 439 14.96 10.25 -25.62
N SER A 440 14.34 10.22 -26.79
CA SER A 440 13.90 8.98 -27.46
C SER A 440 15.08 8.32 -28.16
N GLU A 441 15.36 7.06 -27.85
CA GLU A 441 16.44 6.28 -28.48
C GLU A 441 16.06 5.82 -29.90
N VAL A 442 14.76 5.75 -30.18
CA VAL A 442 14.17 5.31 -31.45
C VAL A 442 13.08 6.28 -31.91
N GLU A 443 12.74 6.25 -33.19
CA GLU A 443 11.59 7.01 -33.69
C GLU A 443 10.29 6.56 -32.98
N ASN A 444 9.63 7.52 -32.36
CA ASN A 444 8.40 7.26 -31.59
C ASN A 444 7.19 7.70 -32.43
N LEU A 445 6.30 6.72 -32.67
CA LEU A 445 5.09 6.91 -33.48
C LEU A 445 4.14 7.95 -32.85
N ASN A 446 4.02 7.97 -31.51
CA ASN A 446 3.17 8.91 -30.82
C ASN A 446 3.68 10.36 -30.96
N ILE A 447 5.00 10.57 -30.96
CA ILE A 447 5.58 11.90 -31.25
C ILE A 447 5.17 12.38 -32.62
N THR A 448 5.33 11.52 -33.67
CA THR A 448 4.95 11.86 -35.04
C THR A 448 3.46 12.20 -35.15
N LYS A 449 2.59 11.38 -34.52
CA LYS A 449 1.14 11.61 -34.48
C LYS A 449 0.79 12.95 -33.83
N MET A 450 1.38 13.27 -32.68
CA MET A 450 1.14 14.55 -31.98
C MET A 450 1.63 15.75 -32.81
N ARG A 451 2.78 15.62 -33.48
CA ARG A 451 3.28 16.68 -34.38
C ARG A 451 2.34 16.93 -35.57
N ILE A 452 1.77 15.88 -36.17
CA ILE A 452 0.76 16.02 -37.25
C ILE A 452 -0.42 16.85 -36.75
N LEU A 453 -0.99 16.47 -35.61
CA LEU A 453 -2.14 17.16 -35.00
C LEU A 453 -1.81 18.63 -34.69
N LEU A 454 -0.60 18.88 -34.19
CA LEU A 454 -0.14 20.25 -33.90
C LEU A 454 0.01 21.10 -35.16
N LYS A 455 0.59 20.54 -36.23
CA LYS A 455 0.71 21.24 -37.52
C LYS A 455 -0.65 21.59 -38.12
N LEU A 456 -1.63 20.71 -38.00
CA LEU A 456 -3.01 20.99 -38.42
C LEU A 456 -3.66 22.12 -37.61
N ARG A 457 -3.43 22.16 -36.29
CA ARG A 457 -3.90 23.26 -35.43
C ARG A 457 -3.31 24.62 -35.85
N ASP A 458 -2.05 24.61 -36.29
CA ASP A 458 -1.34 25.80 -36.75
C ASP A 458 -1.64 26.15 -38.23
N ASN A 459 -2.59 25.46 -38.88
CA ASN A 459 -2.95 25.58 -40.30
C ASN A 459 -1.75 25.32 -41.28
N LYS A 460 -0.76 24.51 -40.84
CA LYS A 460 0.41 24.12 -41.65
C LYS A 460 0.17 22.80 -42.37
N GLN A 461 -0.76 22.79 -43.33
CA GLN A 461 -1.23 21.57 -43.98
C GLN A 461 -0.14 20.82 -44.71
N VAL A 462 0.78 21.51 -45.44
CA VAL A 462 1.87 20.87 -46.17
C VAL A 462 2.80 20.10 -45.25
N GLU A 463 3.24 20.74 -44.15
CA GLU A 463 4.07 20.09 -43.14
C GLU A 463 3.34 18.89 -42.46
N ALA A 464 2.04 18.98 -42.28
CA ALA A 464 1.23 17.88 -41.75
C ALA A 464 1.17 16.70 -42.71
N VAL A 465 1.08 16.91 -44.03
CA VAL A 465 1.11 15.85 -45.03
C VAL A 465 2.45 15.12 -45.04
N ASP A 466 3.57 15.85 -45.01
CA ASP A 466 4.92 15.23 -44.97
C ASP A 466 5.05 14.32 -43.70
N LEU A 467 4.57 14.78 -42.56
CA LEU A 467 4.57 13.99 -41.34
C LEU A 467 3.60 12.79 -41.38
N LEU A 468 2.45 12.91 -42.07
CA LEU A 468 1.53 11.80 -42.28
C LEU A 468 2.14 10.69 -43.13
N LEU A 469 2.90 11.06 -44.19
CA LEU A 469 3.63 10.08 -45.00
C LEU A 469 4.71 9.37 -44.17
N LYS A 470 5.45 10.12 -43.33
CA LYS A 470 6.39 9.54 -42.38
C LYS A 470 5.69 8.61 -41.39
N TYR A 471 4.53 9.00 -40.86
CA TYR A 471 3.73 8.19 -39.93
C TYR A 471 3.30 6.86 -40.55
N LYS A 472 2.83 6.87 -41.80
CA LYS A 472 2.49 5.65 -42.55
C LYS A 472 3.70 4.74 -42.72
N SER A 473 4.86 5.30 -43.06
CA SER A 473 6.10 4.52 -43.16
C SER A 473 6.52 3.88 -41.80
N GLN A 474 6.25 4.55 -40.70
CA GLN A 474 6.49 3.99 -39.38
C GLN A 474 5.50 2.82 -39.05
N LEU A 475 4.23 2.95 -39.47
CA LEU A 475 3.26 1.86 -39.39
C LEU A 475 3.66 0.66 -40.26
N ASP A 476 4.14 0.90 -41.50
CA ASP A 476 4.66 -0.16 -42.39
C ASP A 476 5.81 -0.92 -41.73
N PHE A 477 6.71 -0.20 -41.05
CA PHE A 477 7.83 -0.79 -40.35
C PHE A 477 7.34 -1.64 -39.15
N MET A 478 6.37 -1.15 -38.36
CA MET A 478 5.78 -1.91 -37.26
C MET A 478 5.10 -3.19 -37.73
N TYR A 479 4.34 -3.10 -38.80
CA TYR A 479 3.64 -4.25 -39.40
C TYR A 479 4.59 -5.37 -39.85
N GLN A 480 5.82 -5.03 -40.21
CA GLN A 480 6.86 -5.97 -40.60
C GLN A 480 7.57 -6.66 -39.41
N GLN A 481 7.40 -6.12 -38.19
CA GLN A 481 7.95 -6.72 -36.94
C GLN A 481 7.00 -7.79 -36.38
N PRO A 482 7.48 -8.73 -35.56
CA PRO A 482 6.60 -9.63 -34.81
C PRO A 482 5.66 -8.83 -33.92
N HIS A 483 4.37 -9.06 -34.05
CA HIS A 483 3.32 -8.34 -33.34
C HIS A 483 2.14 -9.27 -32.99
N THR A 484 1.25 -8.82 -32.11
CA THR A 484 0.05 -9.57 -31.66
C THR A 484 -1.14 -9.30 -32.58
N ALA A 485 -2.22 -10.07 -32.47
CA ALA A 485 -3.48 -9.80 -33.16
C ALA A 485 -4.12 -8.45 -32.75
N GLU A 486 -3.90 -8.02 -31.51
CA GLU A 486 -4.36 -6.72 -31.00
C GLU A 486 -3.57 -5.56 -31.67
N ASP A 487 -2.27 -5.75 -31.88
CA ASP A 487 -1.43 -4.81 -32.63
C ASP A 487 -1.90 -4.68 -34.08
N ASP A 488 -2.30 -5.79 -34.74
CA ASP A 488 -2.87 -5.77 -36.09
C ASP A 488 -4.11 -4.88 -36.20
N GLU A 489 -5.05 -5.04 -35.28
CA GLU A 489 -6.28 -4.24 -35.24
C GLU A 489 -5.96 -2.76 -35.02
N TRP A 490 -5.01 -2.48 -34.10
CA TRP A 490 -4.59 -1.12 -33.82
C TRP A 490 -3.90 -0.47 -35.02
N ILE A 491 -2.92 -1.16 -35.65
CA ILE A 491 -2.20 -0.69 -36.86
C ILE A 491 -3.21 -0.40 -37.99
N ALA A 492 -4.14 -1.32 -38.27
CA ALA A 492 -5.14 -1.15 -39.28
C ALA A 492 -6.02 0.10 -39.05
N ALA A 493 -6.41 0.35 -37.81
CA ALA A 493 -7.18 1.51 -37.47
C ALA A 493 -6.38 2.82 -37.57
N GLU A 494 -5.06 2.80 -37.28
CA GLU A 494 -4.19 3.96 -37.47
C GLU A 494 -3.97 4.28 -38.97
N TYR A 495 -3.87 3.28 -39.83
CA TYR A 495 -3.88 3.50 -41.30
C TYR A 495 -5.17 4.18 -41.75
N GLN A 496 -6.33 3.69 -41.30
CA GLN A 496 -7.61 4.33 -41.62
C GLN A 496 -7.68 5.78 -41.16
N TRP A 497 -7.16 6.05 -39.94
CA TRP A 497 -7.08 7.42 -39.43
C TRP A 497 -6.21 8.31 -40.33
N ALA A 498 -5.01 7.83 -40.69
CA ALA A 498 -4.08 8.58 -41.52
C ALA A 498 -4.65 8.86 -42.93
N ASP A 499 -5.27 7.85 -43.57
CA ASP A 499 -5.87 7.98 -44.89
C ASP A 499 -7.05 8.97 -44.89
N LYS A 500 -7.98 8.85 -43.91
CA LYS A 500 -9.08 9.80 -43.76
C LYS A 500 -8.58 11.24 -43.54
N LEU A 501 -7.47 11.39 -42.83
CA LEU A 501 -6.90 12.71 -42.55
C LEU A 501 -6.26 13.29 -43.82
N LEU A 502 -5.54 12.50 -44.61
CA LEU A 502 -5.01 12.89 -45.93
C LEU A 502 -6.14 13.31 -46.86
N GLU A 503 -7.20 12.51 -46.99
CA GLU A 503 -8.36 12.86 -47.81
C GLU A 503 -8.95 14.22 -47.43
N ARG A 504 -9.13 14.48 -46.12
CA ARG A 504 -9.64 15.77 -45.63
C ARG A 504 -8.74 16.95 -46.00
N ILE A 505 -7.42 16.77 -45.90
CA ILE A 505 -6.44 17.84 -46.22
C ILE A 505 -6.45 18.15 -47.73
N TYR A 506 -6.62 17.15 -48.60
CA TYR A 506 -6.66 17.35 -50.04
C TYR A 506 -8.00 17.88 -50.59
N ILE A 507 -9.08 17.80 -49.78
CA ILE A 507 -10.39 18.32 -50.16
C ILE A 507 -10.55 19.81 -49.78
N LEU A 508 -9.77 20.27 -48.80
CA LEU A 508 -9.73 21.67 -48.36
C LEU A 508 -8.72 22.50 -49.14
#